data_c8dcb3b6ee2fadb9e28aea1cd957f8ff
#
_entry.id   c8dcb3b6ee2fadb9e28aea1cd957f8ff
#
_cell.length_a   1.000
_cell.length_b   1.000
_cell.length_c   1.000
_cell.angle_alpha   90.00
_cell.angle_beta   90.00
_cell.angle_gamma   90.00
#
_symmetry.space_group_name_H-M   'P 1'
#
loop_
_entity.id
_entity.type
_entity.pdbx_description
1 polymer ?
#
loop_
_entity_poly.entity_id
_entity_poly.type
_entity_poly.pdbx_seq_one_letter_code
_entity_poly.pdbx_strand_id
1 'polypeptide(L)'
;GRDPLPLSAMATLRGHGVVAVRGGVASIARLRHARTGSRAPMTCTAGGTYLITGGTGALGLLMAQRLADLGARRLVLLSRSGMPPRTSWAALADSEVVDTVTALEDRGVSVHVAAIDIGAAEAGGRLREMLAGLPAVRGVVHAAGVEAGVLLSDTTDEQLRTAMRPKVDGSLVLHELFPPGQLDWMVLYSSCGYLAGFPGQGAYACANAFLDALARHRQGLGDRTVSVAWTAWRGRGMGSTSEYVAAQLEGLGMGAIDSDEAFRALDTAMRGDEPNVVVLPVLPAAASVPILAGVAPVGQSEDASAGPVDRGDADVDEWVAQQVVEAVATELGLPEDDVDPRVPLVETGVDSIMTVSLRRALEKRTGLALPPTLLWEHPTAAAVTARIIELLAPQDDSPVGRREVEVS
;
A
#
# COMPACT_ATOMS: atom_id res chain seq x y z
N GLY A 1 -22.21 -7.03 -11.64
CA GLY A 1 -23.44 -7.24 -10.92
C GLY A 1 -24.58 -6.44 -11.56
N ARG A 2 -25.75 -7.05 -11.73
CA ARG A 2 -26.93 -6.38 -12.28
C ARG A 2 -27.96 -6.03 -11.19
N ASP A 3 -27.64 -6.27 -9.94
CA ASP A 3 -28.55 -5.97 -8.84
C ASP A 3 -28.52 -4.47 -8.53
N PRO A 4 -29.66 -3.79 -8.51
CA PRO A 4 -29.70 -2.39 -8.13
C PRO A 4 -29.23 -2.25 -6.68
N LEU A 5 -28.28 -1.34 -6.44
CA LEU A 5 -27.87 -0.98 -5.09
C LEU A 5 -29.03 -0.26 -4.41
N PRO A 6 -29.59 -0.78 -3.31
CA PRO A 6 -30.62 -0.08 -2.57
C PRO A 6 -29.99 1.15 -1.90
N LEU A 7 -30.32 2.34 -2.39
CA LEU A 7 -29.79 3.61 -1.88
C LEU A 7 -30.02 3.78 -0.37
N SER A 8 -31.12 3.23 0.15
CA SER A 8 -31.41 3.19 1.60
C SER A 8 -30.39 2.37 2.39
N ALA A 9 -29.87 1.28 1.83
CA ALA A 9 -28.84 0.46 2.47
C ALA A 9 -27.46 1.12 2.43
N MET A 10 -27.19 2.01 1.48
CA MET A 10 -25.92 2.74 1.42
C MET A 10 -25.72 3.65 2.65
N ALA A 11 -26.78 4.23 3.18
CA ALA A 11 -26.70 5.07 4.39
C ALA A 11 -26.31 4.25 5.63
N THR A 12 -26.83 3.02 5.76
CA THR A 12 -26.52 2.12 6.88
C THR A 12 -25.13 1.47 6.76
N LEU A 13 -24.55 1.48 5.55
CA LEU A 13 -23.24 0.91 5.27
C LEU A 13 -22.10 1.97 5.33
N ARG A 14 -22.44 3.22 5.62
CA ARG A 14 -21.45 4.29 5.86
C ARG A 14 -20.51 3.90 6.99
N GLY A 15 -19.21 4.17 6.81
CA GLY A 15 -18.17 3.87 7.81
C GLY A 15 -17.69 2.42 7.83
N HIS A 16 -18.27 1.53 7.03
CA HIS A 16 -17.83 0.13 6.99
C HIS A 16 -16.70 -0.16 5.99
N GLY A 17 -16.21 0.83 5.25
CA GLY A 17 -15.15 0.68 4.25
C GLY A 17 -15.66 0.00 2.97
N VAL A 18 -14.97 -1.04 2.52
CA VAL A 18 -15.35 -1.75 1.28
C VAL A 18 -16.51 -2.70 1.52
N VAL A 19 -17.58 -2.47 0.78
CA VAL A 19 -18.81 -3.28 0.84
C VAL A 19 -19.09 -3.89 -0.53
N ALA A 20 -19.37 -5.18 -0.57
CA ALA A 20 -19.83 -5.90 -1.76
C ALA A 20 -21.29 -6.32 -1.58
N VAL A 21 -22.14 -5.99 -2.56
CA VAL A 21 -23.54 -6.45 -2.58
C VAL A 21 -23.70 -7.48 -3.70
N ARG A 22 -24.17 -8.68 -3.34
CA ARG A 22 -24.40 -9.77 -4.30
C ARG A 22 -25.67 -10.52 -3.90
N GLY A 23 -26.62 -10.65 -4.84
CA GLY A 23 -27.90 -11.34 -4.57
C GLY A 23 -28.67 -10.75 -3.37
N GLY A 24 -28.65 -9.43 -3.19
CA GLY A 24 -29.28 -8.74 -2.07
C GLY A 24 -28.54 -8.82 -0.72
N VAL A 25 -27.44 -9.56 -0.65
CA VAL A 25 -26.61 -9.70 0.56
C VAL A 25 -25.45 -8.71 0.53
N ALA A 26 -25.34 -7.86 1.56
CA ALA A 26 -24.20 -6.98 1.76
C ALA A 26 -23.12 -7.71 2.56
N SER A 27 -21.90 -7.72 2.03
CA SER A 27 -20.71 -8.26 2.67
C SER A 27 -19.68 -7.16 2.87
N ILE A 28 -19.08 -7.12 4.04
CA ILE A 28 -18.09 -6.12 4.41
C ILE A 28 -16.70 -6.76 4.35
N ALA A 29 -15.75 -6.09 3.69
CA ALA A 29 -14.37 -6.55 3.64
C ALA A 29 -13.71 -6.43 5.02
N ARG A 30 -13.00 -7.49 5.46
CA ARG A 30 -12.20 -7.53 6.68
C ARG A 30 -10.93 -8.31 6.43
N LEU A 31 -9.84 -7.88 7.04
CA LEU A 31 -8.64 -8.70 7.13
C LEU A 31 -8.80 -9.74 8.24
N ARG A 32 -8.16 -10.87 8.04
CA ARG A 32 -7.99 -11.91 9.04
C ARG A 32 -6.54 -12.37 9.05
N HIS A 33 -6.08 -12.91 10.15
CA HIS A 33 -4.75 -13.51 10.18
C HIS A 33 -4.66 -14.63 9.14
N ALA A 34 -3.58 -14.62 8.36
CA ALA A 34 -3.30 -15.68 7.41
C ALA A 34 -3.04 -16.99 8.16
N ARG A 35 -3.56 -18.10 7.64
CA ARG A 35 -3.26 -19.41 8.19
C ARG A 35 -1.91 -19.88 7.67
N THR A 36 -1.07 -20.41 8.54
CA THR A 36 0.14 -21.11 8.13
C THR A 36 -0.27 -22.36 7.38
N GLY A 37 0.10 -22.46 6.11
CA GLY A 37 -0.19 -23.64 5.31
C GLY A 37 0.89 -24.71 5.43
N SER A 38 0.61 -25.86 4.81
CA SER A 38 1.51 -27.02 4.80
C SER A 38 2.28 -27.18 3.49
N ARG A 39 2.17 -26.24 2.56
CA ARG A 39 2.93 -26.31 1.29
C ARG A 39 4.43 -26.28 1.54
N ALA A 40 5.19 -26.89 0.65
CA ALA A 40 6.65 -26.83 0.69
C ALA A 40 7.12 -25.36 0.63
N PRO A 41 8.24 -25.01 1.30
CA PRO A 41 8.81 -23.68 1.21
C PRO A 41 9.10 -23.29 -0.23
N MET A 42 9.24 -21.99 -0.48
CA MET A 42 9.78 -21.50 -1.75
C MET A 42 11.26 -21.90 -1.82
N THR A 43 11.65 -22.59 -2.89
CA THR A 43 13.03 -23.01 -3.13
C THR A 43 13.41 -22.70 -4.56
N CYS A 44 14.71 -22.58 -4.79
CA CYS A 44 15.29 -22.42 -6.11
C CYS A 44 16.22 -23.59 -6.42
N THR A 45 16.27 -24.00 -7.69
CA THR A 45 17.19 -25.02 -8.20
C THR A 45 18.30 -24.37 -9.01
N ALA A 46 19.54 -24.83 -8.87
CA ALA A 46 20.69 -24.27 -9.58
C ALA A 46 20.56 -24.38 -11.13
N GLY A 47 19.80 -25.37 -11.62
CA GLY A 47 19.55 -25.57 -13.05
C GLY A 47 18.44 -24.71 -13.64
N GLY A 48 17.65 -24.01 -12.81
CA GLY A 48 16.55 -23.15 -13.24
C GLY A 48 16.97 -21.72 -13.53
N THR A 49 16.11 -20.99 -14.25
CA THR A 49 16.19 -19.55 -14.44
C THR A 49 15.09 -18.87 -13.59
N TYR A 50 15.41 -17.75 -12.96
CA TYR A 50 14.46 -16.98 -12.15
C TYR A 50 14.38 -15.56 -12.68
N LEU A 51 13.17 -15.10 -12.96
CA LEU A 51 12.89 -13.81 -13.58
C LEU A 51 12.37 -12.81 -12.55
N ILE A 52 12.94 -11.61 -12.52
CA ILE A 52 12.49 -10.51 -11.67
C ILE A 52 12.21 -9.28 -12.55
N THR A 53 10.97 -8.85 -12.67
CA THR A 53 10.65 -7.56 -13.29
C THR A 53 10.78 -6.45 -12.25
N GLY A 54 11.23 -5.27 -12.68
CA GLY A 54 11.67 -4.25 -11.72
C GLY A 54 12.94 -4.67 -10.97
N GLY A 55 13.71 -5.57 -11.59
CA GLY A 55 14.86 -6.25 -10.97
C GLY A 55 16.04 -5.36 -10.59
N THR A 56 16.12 -4.15 -11.15
CA THR A 56 17.15 -3.15 -10.78
C THR A 56 16.63 -2.11 -9.77
N GLY A 57 15.38 -2.20 -9.35
CA GLY A 57 14.83 -1.40 -8.26
C GLY A 57 15.19 -2.00 -6.89
N ALA A 58 15.10 -1.20 -5.82
CA ALA A 58 15.52 -1.59 -4.48
C ALA A 58 14.93 -2.94 -4.01
N LEU A 59 13.60 -3.16 -4.18
CA LEU A 59 12.96 -4.41 -3.79
C LEU A 59 13.33 -5.58 -4.72
N GLY A 60 13.55 -5.29 -6.01
CA GLY A 60 14.00 -6.27 -6.99
C GLY A 60 15.41 -6.79 -6.68
N LEU A 61 16.33 -5.90 -6.29
CA LEU A 61 17.69 -6.26 -5.88
C LEU A 61 17.71 -7.09 -4.59
N LEU A 62 16.94 -6.69 -3.59
CA LEU A 62 16.77 -7.50 -2.36
C LEU A 62 16.23 -8.90 -2.68
N MET A 63 15.23 -8.97 -3.57
CA MET A 63 14.67 -10.26 -3.98
C MET A 63 15.68 -11.09 -4.79
N ALA A 64 16.53 -10.48 -5.61
CA ALA A 64 17.61 -11.18 -6.31
C ALA A 64 18.60 -11.83 -5.33
N GLN A 65 19.00 -11.11 -4.28
CA GLN A 65 19.85 -11.65 -3.20
C GLN A 65 19.12 -12.80 -2.49
N ARG A 66 17.85 -12.62 -2.14
CA ARG A 66 17.05 -13.67 -1.50
C ARG A 66 16.93 -14.93 -2.35
N LEU A 67 16.69 -14.81 -3.65
CA LEU A 67 16.64 -15.98 -4.55
C LEU A 67 17.99 -16.71 -4.65
N ALA A 68 19.10 -15.98 -4.64
CA ALA A 68 20.44 -16.57 -4.58
C ALA A 68 20.66 -17.35 -3.28
N ASP A 69 20.17 -16.84 -2.13
CA ASP A 69 20.19 -17.55 -0.84
C ASP A 69 19.34 -18.82 -0.86
N LEU A 70 18.20 -18.79 -1.58
CA LEU A 70 17.32 -19.95 -1.78
C LEU A 70 17.87 -20.97 -2.79
N GLY A 71 19.04 -20.72 -3.40
CA GLY A 71 19.70 -21.66 -4.29
C GLY A 71 19.68 -21.32 -5.77
N ALA A 72 19.12 -20.16 -6.17
CA ALA A 72 19.19 -19.71 -7.56
C ALA A 72 20.64 -19.48 -8.00
N ARG A 73 20.96 -19.92 -9.23
CA ARG A 73 22.28 -19.68 -9.84
C ARG A 73 22.17 -18.97 -11.18
N ARG A 74 20.96 -18.64 -11.59
CA ARG A 74 20.69 -17.84 -12.79
C ARG A 74 19.51 -16.93 -12.56
N LEU A 75 19.76 -15.63 -12.64
CA LEU A 75 18.79 -14.57 -12.49
C LEU A 75 18.67 -13.77 -13.79
N VAL A 76 17.44 -13.40 -14.13
CA VAL A 76 17.12 -12.45 -15.19
C VAL A 76 16.43 -11.26 -14.54
N LEU A 77 17.06 -10.09 -14.59
CA LEU A 77 16.54 -8.85 -14.04
C LEU A 77 16.04 -7.97 -15.18
N LEU A 78 14.75 -7.68 -15.21
CA LEU A 78 14.17 -6.76 -16.18
C LEU A 78 14.01 -5.37 -15.59
N SER A 79 14.46 -4.37 -16.33
CA SER A 79 14.19 -2.96 -16.04
C SER A 79 14.03 -2.18 -17.34
N ARG A 80 13.46 -0.99 -17.27
CA ARG A 80 13.26 -0.13 -18.45
C ARG A 80 14.59 0.36 -19.03
N SER A 81 15.53 0.72 -18.16
CA SER A 81 16.84 1.29 -18.54
C SER A 81 17.97 0.28 -18.66
N GLY A 82 17.77 -0.96 -18.16
CA GLY A 82 18.85 -1.94 -18.10
C GLY A 82 19.97 -1.55 -17.11
N MET A 83 21.19 -1.94 -17.44
CA MET A 83 22.41 -1.56 -16.71
C MET A 83 23.41 -0.87 -17.63
N PRO A 84 24.29 -0.01 -17.09
CA PRO A 84 25.43 0.53 -17.83
C PRO A 84 26.34 -0.59 -18.33
N PRO A 85 27.12 -0.35 -19.40
CA PRO A 85 28.14 -1.31 -19.88
C PRO A 85 29.15 -1.63 -18.79
N ARG A 86 29.60 -2.88 -18.70
CA ARG A 86 30.60 -3.32 -17.68
C ARG A 86 31.85 -2.49 -17.66
N THR A 87 32.27 -1.96 -18.81
CA THR A 87 33.47 -1.11 -18.94
C THR A 87 33.35 0.20 -18.14
N SER A 88 32.14 0.64 -17.81
CA SER A 88 31.91 1.86 -17.05
C SER A 88 31.66 1.61 -15.55
N TRP A 89 31.56 0.35 -15.10
CA TRP A 89 31.19 0.03 -13.70
C TRP A 89 32.22 0.57 -12.70
N ALA A 90 33.52 0.48 -13.00
CA ALA A 90 34.56 1.00 -12.12
C ALA A 90 34.48 2.53 -11.87
N ALA A 91 33.82 3.25 -12.78
CA ALA A 91 33.59 4.71 -12.64
C ALA A 91 32.24 5.07 -11.98
N LEU A 92 31.39 4.09 -11.71
CA LEU A 92 30.09 4.25 -11.06
C LEU A 92 30.23 3.93 -9.58
N ALA A 93 30.95 4.76 -8.85
CA ALA A 93 30.98 4.67 -7.40
C ALA A 93 29.56 4.80 -6.83
N ASP A 94 29.25 3.99 -5.82
CA ASP A 94 27.97 3.98 -5.09
C ASP A 94 26.72 3.58 -5.91
N SER A 95 26.88 2.76 -6.95
CA SER A 95 25.74 2.19 -7.68
C SER A 95 25.24 0.90 -7.03
N GLU A 96 24.16 0.97 -6.24
CA GLU A 96 23.56 -0.20 -5.58
C GLU A 96 23.30 -1.36 -6.55
N VAL A 97 22.91 -1.06 -7.80
CA VAL A 97 22.67 -2.09 -8.83
C VAL A 97 23.97 -2.79 -9.23
N VAL A 98 25.03 -2.02 -9.48
CA VAL A 98 26.34 -2.58 -9.85
C VAL A 98 26.92 -3.41 -8.71
N ASP A 99 26.88 -2.89 -7.49
CA ASP A 99 27.40 -3.56 -6.30
C ASP A 99 26.65 -4.87 -6.02
N THR A 100 25.33 -4.84 -6.11
CA THR A 100 24.50 -6.04 -5.90
C THR A 100 24.73 -7.08 -6.98
N VAL A 101 24.80 -6.69 -8.25
CA VAL A 101 25.06 -7.64 -9.34
C VAL A 101 26.45 -8.24 -9.21
N THR A 102 27.47 -7.44 -8.89
CA THR A 102 28.85 -7.92 -8.67
C THR A 102 28.89 -8.91 -7.51
N ALA A 103 28.28 -8.58 -6.37
CA ALA A 103 28.23 -9.47 -5.21
C ALA A 103 27.50 -10.80 -5.50
N LEU A 104 26.46 -10.79 -6.34
CA LEU A 104 25.79 -12.02 -6.79
C LEU A 104 26.68 -12.86 -7.70
N GLU A 105 27.41 -12.24 -8.62
CA GLU A 105 28.33 -12.92 -9.54
C GLU A 105 29.53 -13.51 -8.78
N ASP A 106 30.07 -12.83 -7.78
CA ASP A 106 31.11 -13.34 -6.89
C ASP A 106 30.66 -14.59 -6.11
N ARG A 107 29.35 -14.74 -5.90
CA ARG A 107 28.74 -15.94 -5.30
C ARG A 107 28.42 -17.04 -6.32
N GLY A 108 28.85 -16.87 -7.58
CA GLY A 108 28.62 -17.82 -8.66
C GLY A 108 27.20 -17.79 -9.23
N VAL A 109 26.49 -16.68 -9.09
CA VAL A 109 25.17 -16.46 -9.71
C VAL A 109 25.35 -15.76 -11.05
N SER A 110 24.86 -16.34 -12.14
CA SER A 110 24.80 -15.69 -13.44
C SER A 110 23.65 -14.69 -13.47
N VAL A 111 23.94 -13.40 -13.67
CA VAL A 111 22.95 -12.33 -13.68
C VAL A 111 22.83 -11.73 -15.08
N HIS A 112 21.65 -11.83 -15.69
CA HIS A 112 21.33 -11.22 -16.97
C HIS A 112 20.41 -10.01 -16.73
N VAL A 113 20.90 -8.80 -17.01
CA VAL A 113 20.07 -7.59 -16.90
C VAL A 113 19.64 -7.17 -18.29
N ALA A 114 18.31 -7.10 -18.51
CA ALA A 114 17.75 -6.75 -19.81
C ALA A 114 16.93 -5.45 -19.73
N ALA A 115 17.18 -4.56 -20.71
CA ALA A 115 16.42 -3.34 -20.90
C ALA A 115 15.10 -3.64 -21.63
N ILE A 116 14.10 -4.12 -20.88
CA ILE A 116 12.76 -4.43 -21.38
C ILE A 116 11.73 -3.74 -20.49
N ASP A 117 10.95 -2.83 -21.07
CA ASP A 117 9.72 -2.34 -20.44
C ASP A 117 8.67 -3.45 -20.54
N ILE A 118 8.40 -4.11 -19.41
CA ILE A 118 7.50 -5.28 -19.39
C ILE A 118 6.06 -4.93 -19.79
N GLY A 119 5.65 -3.68 -19.68
CA GLY A 119 4.34 -3.22 -20.11
C GLY A 119 4.25 -2.77 -21.58
N ALA A 120 5.35 -2.83 -22.32
CA ALA A 120 5.35 -2.46 -23.74
C ALA A 120 4.76 -3.59 -24.61
N ALA A 121 4.14 -3.22 -25.74
CA ALA A 121 3.48 -4.18 -26.63
C ALA A 121 4.43 -5.28 -27.15
N GLU A 122 5.71 -4.94 -27.39
CA GLU A 122 6.73 -5.87 -27.86
C GLU A 122 7.41 -6.70 -26.75
N ALA A 123 7.09 -6.42 -25.48
CA ALA A 123 7.77 -7.03 -24.34
C ALA A 123 7.75 -8.56 -24.37
N GLY A 124 6.60 -9.15 -24.68
CA GLY A 124 6.44 -10.60 -24.73
C GLY A 124 7.32 -11.27 -25.78
N GLY A 125 7.44 -10.65 -26.97
CA GLY A 125 8.33 -11.13 -28.05
C GLY A 125 9.80 -11.06 -27.65
N ARG A 126 10.25 -9.89 -27.20
CA ARG A 126 11.64 -9.65 -26.77
C ARG A 126 12.05 -10.56 -25.61
N LEU A 127 11.17 -10.73 -24.64
CA LEU A 127 11.44 -11.58 -23.48
C LEU A 127 11.52 -13.06 -23.89
N ARG A 128 10.65 -13.54 -24.78
CA ARG A 128 10.69 -14.91 -25.31
C ARG A 128 12.00 -15.18 -26.05
N GLU A 129 12.41 -14.27 -26.91
CA GLU A 129 13.66 -14.37 -27.66
C GLU A 129 14.86 -14.43 -26.71
N MET A 130 14.94 -13.55 -25.72
CA MET A 130 16.02 -13.55 -24.74
C MET A 130 16.07 -14.84 -23.91
N LEU A 131 14.92 -15.38 -23.52
CA LEU A 131 14.86 -16.58 -22.70
C LEU A 131 15.13 -17.86 -23.50
N ALA A 132 15.02 -17.85 -24.83
CA ALA A 132 15.19 -19.04 -25.68
C ALA A 132 16.57 -19.70 -25.55
N GLY A 133 17.60 -18.92 -25.20
CA GLY A 133 18.97 -19.40 -24.95
C GLY A 133 19.26 -19.81 -23.50
N LEU A 134 18.29 -19.72 -22.60
CA LEU A 134 18.46 -19.99 -21.17
C LEU A 134 17.70 -21.27 -20.77
N PRO A 135 18.13 -21.95 -19.69
CA PRO A 135 17.33 -23.00 -19.08
C PRO A 135 15.92 -22.49 -18.68
N ALA A 136 15.00 -23.42 -18.57
CA ALA A 136 13.61 -23.12 -18.27
C ALA A 136 13.44 -22.17 -17.07
N VAL A 137 12.57 -21.18 -17.23
CA VAL A 137 12.16 -20.30 -16.13
C VAL A 137 11.34 -21.14 -15.14
N ARG A 138 11.75 -21.14 -13.88
CA ARG A 138 11.12 -21.91 -12.80
C ARG A 138 10.34 -21.03 -11.83
N GLY A 139 10.74 -19.78 -11.67
CA GLY A 139 10.05 -18.83 -10.81
C GLY A 139 10.07 -17.41 -11.37
N VAL A 140 9.00 -16.68 -11.09
CA VAL A 140 8.84 -15.29 -11.52
C VAL A 140 8.46 -14.42 -10.33
N VAL A 141 9.14 -13.28 -10.20
CA VAL A 141 8.76 -12.19 -9.30
C VAL A 141 8.41 -10.96 -10.14
N HIS A 142 7.19 -10.50 -10.02
CA HIS A 142 6.74 -9.29 -10.68
C HIS A 142 6.71 -8.12 -9.69
N ALA A 143 7.81 -7.36 -9.65
CA ALA A 143 7.99 -6.19 -8.77
C ALA A 143 8.02 -4.86 -9.54
N ALA A 144 7.80 -4.89 -10.87
CA ALA A 144 7.70 -3.68 -11.66
C ALA A 144 6.48 -2.84 -11.26
N GLY A 145 6.68 -1.54 -11.11
CA GLY A 145 5.65 -0.59 -10.77
C GLY A 145 6.14 0.84 -10.92
N VAL A 146 5.21 1.77 -10.98
CA VAL A 146 5.45 3.21 -10.91
C VAL A 146 4.47 3.81 -9.92
N GLU A 147 4.92 4.83 -9.22
CA GLU A 147 4.07 5.61 -8.33
C GLU A 147 3.22 6.58 -9.16
N ALA A 148 2.00 6.84 -8.71
CA ALA A 148 1.11 7.84 -9.29
C ALA A 148 0.56 8.67 -8.13
N GLY A 149 0.95 9.93 -8.06
CA GLY A 149 0.61 10.86 -6.98
C GLY A 149 -0.41 11.92 -7.41
N VAL A 150 -1.43 11.55 -8.22
CA VAL A 150 -2.45 12.48 -8.73
C VAL A 150 -3.82 12.08 -8.19
N LEU A 151 -4.59 13.06 -7.70
CA LEU A 151 -5.97 12.82 -7.26
C LEU A 151 -6.79 12.24 -8.40
N LEU A 152 -7.73 11.35 -8.07
CA LEU A 152 -8.53 10.67 -9.10
C LEU A 152 -9.37 11.65 -9.93
N SER A 153 -9.81 12.78 -9.34
CA SER A 153 -10.51 13.89 -10.03
C SER A 153 -9.66 14.54 -11.13
N ASP A 154 -8.35 14.54 -10.97
CA ASP A 154 -7.39 15.25 -11.85
C ASP A 154 -6.59 14.25 -12.71
N THR A 155 -6.85 12.95 -12.53
CA THR A 155 -6.16 11.90 -13.26
C THR A 155 -6.66 11.82 -14.70
N THR A 156 -5.77 12.04 -15.66
CA THR A 156 -6.06 11.84 -17.08
C THR A 156 -6.01 10.35 -17.45
N ASP A 157 -6.65 10.01 -18.56
CA ASP A 157 -6.59 8.65 -19.13
C ASP A 157 -5.14 8.18 -19.37
N GLU A 158 -4.25 9.07 -19.78
CA GLU A 158 -2.85 8.77 -20.05
C GLU A 158 -2.09 8.47 -18.75
N GLN A 159 -2.30 9.26 -17.70
CA GLN A 159 -1.72 9.05 -16.38
C GLN A 159 -2.20 7.74 -15.77
N LEU A 160 -3.51 7.44 -15.89
CA LEU A 160 -4.08 6.18 -15.45
C LEU A 160 -3.41 4.99 -16.16
N ARG A 161 -3.34 5.01 -17.50
CA ARG A 161 -2.68 3.96 -18.28
C ARG A 161 -1.21 3.81 -17.91
N THR A 162 -0.49 4.92 -17.74
CA THR A 162 0.94 4.91 -17.37
C THR A 162 1.16 4.26 -16.01
N ALA A 163 0.32 4.56 -15.02
CA ALA A 163 0.39 3.96 -13.70
C ALA A 163 0.03 2.45 -13.72
N MET A 164 -0.95 2.06 -14.53
CA MET A 164 -1.42 0.68 -14.60
C MET A 164 -0.52 -0.22 -15.45
N ARG A 165 0.08 0.31 -16.52
CA ARG A 165 0.81 -0.45 -17.54
C ARG A 165 1.86 -1.42 -16.99
N PRO A 166 2.79 -1.04 -16.11
CA PRO A 166 3.81 -2.00 -15.63
C PRO A 166 3.19 -3.19 -14.89
N LYS A 167 2.11 -2.97 -14.12
CA LYS A 167 1.48 -4.02 -13.32
C LYS A 167 0.43 -4.80 -14.11
N VAL A 168 -0.44 -4.13 -14.86
CA VAL A 168 -1.51 -4.79 -15.62
C VAL A 168 -0.95 -5.43 -16.88
N ASP A 169 -0.46 -4.63 -17.83
CA ASP A 169 0.03 -5.18 -19.11
C ASP A 169 1.25 -6.08 -18.87
N GLY A 170 2.16 -5.66 -17.96
CA GLY A 170 3.33 -6.47 -17.60
C GLY A 170 2.96 -7.83 -17.02
N SER A 171 1.98 -7.90 -16.13
CA SER A 171 1.55 -9.19 -15.56
C SER A 171 0.77 -10.05 -16.56
N LEU A 172 0.04 -9.44 -17.51
CA LEU A 172 -0.59 -10.16 -18.62
C LEU A 172 0.45 -10.76 -19.55
N VAL A 173 1.51 -10.02 -19.91
CA VAL A 173 2.64 -10.57 -20.67
C VAL A 173 3.25 -11.78 -19.97
N LEU A 174 3.46 -11.69 -18.65
CA LEU A 174 3.97 -12.83 -17.88
C LEU A 174 2.99 -14.00 -17.81
N HIS A 175 1.69 -13.73 -17.71
CA HIS A 175 0.65 -14.76 -17.73
C HIS A 175 0.61 -15.52 -19.05
N GLU A 176 0.76 -14.83 -20.17
CA GLU A 176 0.79 -15.43 -21.51
C GLU A 176 2.09 -16.21 -21.79
N LEU A 177 3.24 -15.70 -21.33
CA LEU A 177 4.54 -16.34 -21.48
C LEU A 177 4.69 -17.58 -20.60
N PHE A 178 4.09 -17.56 -19.43
CA PHE A 178 4.15 -18.62 -18.42
C PHE A 178 2.73 -19.03 -18.00
N PRO A 179 2.02 -19.80 -18.83
CA PRO A 179 0.71 -20.30 -18.48
C PRO A 179 0.69 -21.05 -17.14
N PRO A 180 -0.48 -21.13 -16.45
CA PRO A 180 -0.59 -21.86 -15.19
C PRO A 180 -0.05 -23.29 -15.28
N GLY A 181 0.72 -23.68 -14.25
CA GLY A 181 1.38 -25.00 -14.17
C GLY A 181 2.76 -25.07 -14.82
N GLN A 182 3.23 -24.04 -15.49
CA GLN A 182 4.57 -24.03 -16.11
C GLN A 182 5.68 -23.64 -15.12
N LEU A 183 5.36 -22.80 -14.13
CA LEU A 183 6.30 -22.34 -13.12
C LEU A 183 6.17 -23.15 -11.83
N ASP A 184 7.26 -23.25 -11.07
CA ASP A 184 7.21 -23.79 -9.71
C ASP A 184 6.43 -22.81 -8.79
N TRP A 185 6.57 -21.49 -9.05
CA TRP A 185 5.86 -20.43 -8.34
C TRP A 185 5.92 -19.09 -9.08
N MET A 186 4.95 -18.21 -8.77
CA MET A 186 4.93 -16.81 -9.19
C MET A 186 4.56 -15.92 -8.00
N VAL A 187 5.31 -14.84 -7.81
CA VAL A 187 5.05 -13.82 -6.77
C VAL A 187 4.77 -12.48 -7.45
N LEU A 188 3.63 -11.89 -7.10
CA LEU A 188 3.20 -10.57 -7.59
C LEU A 188 3.31 -9.56 -6.43
N TYR A 189 4.08 -8.49 -6.63
CA TYR A 189 4.25 -7.44 -5.64
C TYR A 189 3.11 -6.42 -5.76
N SER A 190 2.11 -6.57 -4.90
CA SER A 190 1.01 -5.65 -4.68
C SER A 190 1.36 -4.65 -3.55
N SER A 191 0.41 -3.88 -3.07
CA SER A 191 0.60 -2.90 -2.01
C SER A 191 -0.61 -2.86 -1.09
N CYS A 192 -0.40 -2.73 0.21
CA CYS A 192 -1.49 -2.54 1.18
C CYS A 192 -2.08 -1.12 1.13
N GLY A 193 -1.45 -0.18 0.43
CA GLY A 193 -1.89 1.22 0.36
C GLY A 193 -3.32 1.39 -0.14
N TYR A 194 -3.83 0.46 -0.96
CA TYR A 194 -5.23 0.52 -1.41
C TYR A 194 -6.25 0.25 -0.29
N LEU A 195 -5.84 -0.41 0.80
CA LEU A 195 -6.70 -0.66 1.97
C LEU A 195 -6.93 0.63 2.78
N ALA A 196 -5.98 1.55 2.71
CA ALA A 196 -5.99 2.80 3.45
C ALA A 196 -6.74 3.92 2.73
N GLY A 197 -6.94 3.81 1.41
CA GLY A 197 -7.64 4.83 0.62
C GLY A 197 -6.87 6.15 0.52
N PHE A 198 -5.55 6.12 0.41
CA PHE A 198 -4.74 7.32 0.33
C PHE A 198 -5.11 8.21 -0.87
N PRO A 199 -5.26 9.53 -0.66
CA PRO A 199 -5.39 10.49 -1.75
C PRO A 199 -4.23 10.37 -2.74
N GLY A 200 -4.49 10.53 -4.03
CA GLY A 200 -3.48 10.44 -5.08
C GLY A 200 -3.05 9.00 -5.45
N GLN A 201 -3.52 7.98 -4.75
CA GLN A 201 -3.13 6.58 -4.99
C GLN A 201 -4.15 5.78 -5.82
N GLY A 202 -5.20 6.40 -6.37
CA GLY A 202 -6.30 5.71 -7.04
C GLY A 202 -5.84 4.81 -8.20
N ALA A 203 -5.04 5.34 -9.13
CA ALA A 203 -4.50 4.60 -10.26
C ALA A 203 -3.58 3.44 -9.82
N TYR A 204 -2.73 3.70 -8.82
CA TYR A 204 -1.84 2.69 -8.23
C TYR A 204 -2.63 1.59 -7.51
N ALA A 205 -3.70 1.96 -6.79
CA ALA A 205 -4.60 1.02 -6.14
C ALA A 205 -5.28 0.08 -7.16
N CYS A 206 -5.78 0.63 -8.28
CA CYS A 206 -6.36 -0.15 -9.37
C CYS A 206 -5.35 -1.17 -9.94
N ALA A 207 -4.12 -0.75 -10.17
CA ALA A 207 -3.06 -1.60 -10.70
C ALA A 207 -2.71 -2.76 -9.75
N ASN A 208 -2.67 -2.49 -8.44
CA ASN A 208 -2.41 -3.52 -7.43
C ASN A 208 -3.60 -4.48 -7.27
N ALA A 209 -4.83 -3.98 -7.27
CA ALA A 209 -6.03 -4.82 -7.23
C ALA A 209 -6.12 -5.78 -8.43
N PHE A 210 -5.61 -5.38 -9.60
CA PHE A 210 -5.50 -6.28 -10.76
C PHE A 210 -4.56 -7.45 -10.46
N LEU A 211 -3.39 -7.21 -9.86
CA LEU A 211 -2.45 -8.29 -9.48
C LEU A 211 -3.10 -9.28 -8.51
N ASP A 212 -3.88 -8.77 -7.56
CA ASP A 212 -4.61 -9.59 -6.60
C ASP A 212 -5.66 -10.46 -7.29
N ALA A 213 -6.38 -9.90 -8.28
CA ALA A 213 -7.34 -10.65 -9.08
C ALA A 213 -6.67 -11.70 -9.96
N LEU A 214 -5.53 -11.38 -10.57
CA LEU A 214 -4.75 -12.31 -11.39
C LEU A 214 -4.21 -13.48 -10.56
N ALA A 215 -3.72 -13.23 -9.35
CA ALA A 215 -3.27 -14.30 -8.45
C ALA A 215 -4.39 -15.28 -8.12
N ARG A 216 -5.60 -14.78 -7.81
CA ARG A 216 -6.79 -15.62 -7.60
C ARG A 216 -7.16 -16.42 -8.83
N HIS A 217 -7.14 -15.79 -9.99
CA HIS A 217 -7.44 -16.46 -11.26
C HIS A 217 -6.46 -17.61 -11.52
N ARG A 218 -5.16 -17.35 -11.42
CA ARG A 218 -4.12 -18.36 -11.65
C ARG A 218 -4.20 -19.50 -10.65
N GLN A 219 -4.40 -19.18 -9.35
CA GLN A 219 -4.54 -20.22 -8.33
C GLN A 219 -5.80 -21.07 -8.56
N GLY A 220 -6.90 -20.46 -9.02
CA GLY A 220 -8.11 -21.21 -9.44
C GLY A 220 -7.85 -22.18 -10.61
N LEU A 221 -6.77 -21.98 -11.37
CA LEU A 221 -6.29 -22.88 -12.43
C LEU A 221 -5.22 -23.86 -11.93
N GLY A 222 -4.99 -23.95 -10.61
CA GLY A 222 -4.03 -24.86 -10.00
C GLY A 222 -2.60 -24.37 -9.94
N ASP A 223 -2.32 -23.11 -10.28
CA ASP A 223 -0.99 -22.53 -10.28
C ASP A 223 -0.57 -22.04 -8.89
N ARG A 224 0.72 -22.08 -8.59
CA ARG A 224 1.26 -21.54 -7.33
C ARG A 224 1.62 -20.06 -7.51
N THR A 225 0.61 -19.22 -7.60
CA THR A 225 0.75 -17.77 -7.69
C THR A 225 0.24 -17.11 -6.41
N VAL A 226 1.03 -16.19 -5.85
CA VAL A 226 0.67 -15.39 -4.67
C VAL A 226 0.88 -13.92 -4.98
N SER A 227 -0.14 -13.10 -4.73
CA SER A 227 -0.01 -11.65 -4.69
C SER A 227 0.21 -11.21 -3.24
N VAL A 228 1.29 -10.47 -2.99
CA VAL A 228 1.64 -9.96 -1.68
C VAL A 228 1.47 -8.46 -1.65
N ALA A 229 0.47 -8.00 -0.90
CA ALA A 229 0.20 -6.59 -0.66
C ALA A 229 1.12 -6.09 0.46
N TRP A 230 2.25 -5.52 0.06
CA TRP A 230 3.28 -5.03 0.97
C TRP A 230 2.91 -3.71 1.62
N THR A 231 3.25 -3.54 2.89
CA THR A 231 3.41 -2.24 3.52
C THR A 231 4.71 -1.57 3.06
N ALA A 232 4.99 -0.35 3.56
CA ALA A 232 6.26 0.33 3.31
C ALA A 232 7.43 -0.49 3.90
N TRP A 233 8.53 -0.61 3.14
CA TRP A 233 9.77 -1.23 3.61
C TRP A 233 10.68 -0.15 4.16
N ARG A 234 11.18 -0.31 5.39
CA ARG A 234 12.06 0.69 6.05
C ARG A 234 13.32 0.92 5.23
N GLY A 235 13.55 2.18 4.85
CA GLY A 235 14.73 2.60 4.08
C GLY A 235 14.82 2.05 2.65
N ARG A 236 13.77 1.42 2.11
CA ARG A 236 13.79 0.76 0.81
C ARG A 236 12.50 0.96 0.02
N GLY A 237 12.66 1.09 -1.31
CA GLY A 237 11.54 1.17 -2.24
C GLY A 237 10.81 2.52 -2.26
N MET A 238 9.75 2.61 -3.05
CA MET A 238 8.99 3.85 -3.26
C MET A 238 8.35 4.40 -1.98
N GLY A 239 7.89 3.53 -1.09
CA GLY A 239 7.26 3.93 0.18
C GLY A 239 8.23 4.50 1.23
N SER A 240 9.55 4.33 1.06
CA SER A 240 10.56 4.86 1.98
C SER A 240 11.06 6.26 1.60
N THR A 241 10.80 6.68 0.37
CA THR A 241 11.21 8.02 -0.11
C THR A 241 10.26 9.12 0.35
N SER A 242 9.11 8.75 0.94
CA SER A 242 8.13 9.69 1.48
C SER A 242 7.89 9.37 2.96
N GLU A 243 8.49 10.16 3.85
CA GLU A 243 8.18 10.16 5.30
C GLU A 243 6.69 10.37 5.54
N TYR A 244 6.04 11.09 4.64
CA TYR A 244 4.60 11.30 4.62
C TYR A 244 3.79 10.01 4.47
N VAL A 245 4.13 9.16 3.50
CA VAL A 245 3.43 7.87 3.32
C VAL A 245 3.63 6.97 4.54
N ALA A 246 4.83 6.95 5.10
CA ALA A 246 5.11 6.20 6.32
C ALA A 246 4.28 6.70 7.51
N ALA A 247 4.23 8.02 7.73
CA ALA A 247 3.47 8.63 8.81
C ALA A 247 1.95 8.42 8.64
N GLN A 248 1.43 8.48 7.41
CA GLN A 248 0.03 8.17 7.14
C GLN A 248 -0.31 6.70 7.42
N LEU A 249 0.55 5.77 7.00
CA LEU A 249 0.37 4.35 7.30
C LEU A 249 0.34 4.12 8.81
N GLU A 250 1.28 4.69 9.55
CA GLU A 250 1.32 4.57 11.02
C GLU A 250 0.08 5.17 11.68
N GLY A 251 -0.40 6.33 11.19
CA GLY A 251 -1.63 6.95 11.67
C GLY A 251 -2.87 6.09 11.50
N LEU A 252 -2.87 5.21 10.49
CA LEU A 252 -3.91 4.21 10.25
C LEU A 252 -3.62 2.86 10.93
N GLY A 253 -2.61 2.78 11.76
CA GLY A 253 -2.23 1.55 12.44
C GLY A 253 -1.54 0.53 11.54
N MET A 254 -0.92 0.98 10.45
CA MET A 254 -0.14 0.16 9.52
C MET A 254 1.36 0.46 9.69
N GLY A 255 2.11 -0.43 10.31
CA GLY A 255 3.55 -0.26 10.50
C GLY A 255 4.37 -0.56 9.24
N ALA A 256 5.61 -0.03 9.19
CA ALA A 256 6.59 -0.39 8.17
C ALA A 256 7.34 -1.67 8.56
N ILE A 257 7.87 -2.40 7.57
CA ILE A 257 8.52 -3.69 7.72
C ILE A 257 10.01 -3.61 7.28
N ASP A 258 10.90 -4.37 7.92
CA ASP A 258 12.26 -4.55 7.41
C ASP A 258 12.35 -5.72 6.41
N SER A 259 13.51 -5.86 5.77
CA SER A 259 13.71 -6.90 4.74
C SER A 259 13.62 -8.32 5.28
N ASP A 260 14.11 -8.55 6.51
CA ASP A 260 14.11 -9.90 7.10
C ASP A 260 12.71 -10.30 7.52
N GLU A 261 11.95 -9.36 8.10
CA GLU A 261 10.53 -9.55 8.41
C GLU A 261 9.72 -9.82 7.13
N ALA A 262 9.98 -9.03 6.07
CA ALA A 262 9.30 -9.18 4.78
C ALA A 262 9.55 -10.56 4.18
N PHE A 263 10.79 -11.05 4.18
CA PHE A 263 11.09 -12.37 3.62
C PHE A 263 10.56 -13.52 4.49
N ARG A 264 10.50 -13.38 5.82
CA ARG A 264 9.79 -14.35 6.68
C ARG A 264 8.29 -14.39 6.37
N ALA A 265 7.69 -13.22 6.17
CA ALA A 265 6.28 -13.13 5.79
C ALA A 265 6.03 -13.72 4.40
N LEU A 266 6.92 -13.48 3.43
CA LEU A 266 6.86 -14.10 2.10
C LEU A 266 6.93 -15.62 2.19
N ASP A 267 7.86 -16.17 2.96
CA ASP A 267 7.97 -17.62 3.17
C ASP A 267 6.69 -18.20 3.76
N THR A 268 6.06 -17.49 4.70
CA THR A 268 4.77 -17.87 5.29
C THR A 268 3.65 -17.83 4.25
N ALA A 269 3.57 -16.77 3.47
CA ALA A 269 2.59 -16.61 2.39
C ALA A 269 2.72 -17.72 1.34
N MET A 270 3.95 -18.05 0.95
CA MET A 270 4.23 -19.11 -0.03
C MET A 270 3.93 -20.52 0.47
N ARG A 271 3.85 -20.73 1.78
CA ARG A 271 3.40 -22.00 2.39
C ARG A 271 1.88 -22.08 2.52
N GLY A 272 1.20 -20.94 2.44
CA GLY A 272 -0.25 -20.82 2.54
C GLY A 272 -0.98 -21.21 1.27
N ASP A 273 -2.31 -21.28 1.38
CA ASP A 273 -3.23 -21.52 0.26
C ASP A 273 -3.95 -20.25 -0.19
N GLU A 274 -3.64 -19.11 0.41
CA GLU A 274 -4.27 -17.84 0.08
C GLU A 274 -3.60 -17.22 -1.15
N PRO A 275 -4.38 -16.87 -2.19
CA PRO A 275 -3.84 -16.22 -3.40
C PRO A 275 -3.38 -14.77 -3.14
N ASN A 276 -3.96 -14.13 -2.11
CA ASN A 276 -3.65 -12.76 -1.72
C ASN A 276 -3.33 -12.71 -0.25
N VAL A 277 -2.20 -12.10 0.08
CA VAL A 277 -1.75 -11.90 1.45
C VAL A 277 -1.36 -10.45 1.65
N VAL A 278 -1.83 -9.84 2.73
CA VAL A 278 -1.39 -8.51 3.16
C VAL A 278 -0.29 -8.69 4.20
N VAL A 279 0.82 -8.02 4.01
CA VAL A 279 1.97 -8.07 4.93
C VAL A 279 2.18 -6.68 5.51
N LEU A 280 1.84 -6.54 6.78
CA LEU A 280 2.03 -5.31 7.54
C LEU A 280 2.08 -5.61 9.05
N PRO A 281 2.89 -4.90 9.84
CA PRO A 281 2.74 -4.83 11.29
C PRO A 281 1.46 -4.07 11.62
N VAL A 282 0.60 -4.66 12.45
CA VAL A 282 -0.67 -4.03 12.86
C VAL A 282 -0.45 -3.33 14.19
N LEU A 283 -0.65 -2.00 14.20
CA LEU A 283 -0.48 -1.14 15.37
C LEU A 283 -1.83 -0.90 16.07
N PRO A 284 -1.84 -0.44 17.34
CA PRO A 284 -3.10 -0.23 18.09
C PRO A 284 -4.11 0.68 17.39
N ALA A 285 -3.66 1.73 16.68
CA ALA A 285 -4.53 2.64 15.91
C ALA A 285 -5.37 1.93 14.82
N ALA A 286 -4.99 0.72 14.42
CA ALA A 286 -5.73 -0.08 13.43
C ALA A 286 -7.16 -0.44 13.87
N ALA A 287 -7.46 -0.40 15.17
CA ALA A 287 -8.80 -0.69 15.69
C ALA A 287 -9.86 0.28 15.14
N SER A 288 -9.48 1.52 14.82
CA SER A 288 -10.35 2.54 14.23
C SER A 288 -10.58 2.36 12.73
N VAL A 289 -9.78 1.53 12.06
CA VAL A 289 -9.85 1.31 10.61
C VAL A 289 -10.72 0.08 10.32
N PRO A 290 -11.89 0.23 9.69
CA PRO A 290 -12.87 -0.87 9.57
C PRO A 290 -12.31 -2.15 8.97
N ILE A 291 -11.46 -2.08 7.94
CA ILE A 291 -10.90 -3.26 7.30
C ILE A 291 -9.86 -3.99 8.18
N LEU A 292 -9.21 -3.26 9.10
CA LEU A 292 -8.16 -3.76 10.00
C LEU A 292 -8.72 -4.22 11.36
N ALA A 293 -9.94 -3.82 11.71
CA ALA A 293 -10.51 -4.06 13.04
C ALA A 293 -10.46 -5.54 13.50
N GLY A 294 -10.54 -6.49 12.55
CA GLY A 294 -10.48 -7.93 12.84
C GLY A 294 -9.09 -8.47 13.17
N VAL A 295 -8.03 -7.69 12.93
CA VAL A 295 -6.62 -8.06 13.16
C VAL A 295 -5.90 -7.09 14.09
N ALA A 296 -6.59 -6.01 14.50
CA ALA A 296 -6.04 -5.08 15.47
C ALA A 296 -5.67 -5.82 16.77
N PRO A 297 -4.53 -5.47 17.40
CA PRO A 297 -4.18 -6.04 18.70
C PRO A 297 -5.33 -5.81 19.68
N VAL A 298 -5.76 -6.86 20.38
CA VAL A 298 -6.62 -6.74 21.55
C VAL A 298 -5.72 -6.18 22.66
N GLY A 299 -5.39 -4.91 22.56
CA GLY A 299 -4.64 -4.18 23.57
C GLY A 299 -5.63 -3.62 24.55
N GLN A 300 -5.25 -3.60 25.80
CA GLN A 300 -5.76 -2.65 26.75
C GLN A 300 -5.89 -1.32 25.99
N SER A 301 -7.12 -0.89 25.72
CA SER A 301 -7.36 0.51 25.61
C SER A 301 -6.74 1.10 26.89
N GLU A 302 -5.51 1.55 26.83
CA GLU A 302 -5.16 2.68 27.65
C GLU A 302 -6.27 3.64 27.32
N ASP A 303 -7.11 3.85 28.32
CA ASP A 303 -8.21 4.78 28.26
C ASP A 303 -7.74 6.03 27.52
N ALA A 304 -8.06 6.11 26.21
CA ALA A 304 -8.19 7.37 25.56
C ALA A 304 -9.54 8.01 25.97
N SER A 305 -9.94 7.78 27.20
CA SER A 305 -10.63 8.74 28.00
C SER A 305 -9.52 9.71 28.50
N ALA A 306 -8.97 10.52 27.61
CA ALA A 306 -8.59 11.82 28.01
C ALA A 306 -9.83 12.35 28.74
N GLY A 307 -9.75 12.46 30.06
CA GLY A 307 -10.82 13.00 30.86
C GLY A 307 -11.25 14.35 30.28
N PRO A 308 -12.46 14.84 30.57
CA PRO A 308 -12.95 16.07 29.99
C PRO A 308 -11.84 17.11 30.11
N VAL A 309 -11.33 17.54 28.93
CA VAL A 309 -10.34 18.62 28.87
C VAL A 309 -10.99 19.79 29.60
N ASP A 310 -10.33 20.29 30.63
CA ASP A 310 -10.83 21.45 31.37
C ASP A 310 -10.94 22.63 30.41
N ARG A 311 -12.18 22.94 30.00
CA ARG A 311 -12.48 23.97 29.00
C ARG A 311 -12.70 25.35 29.65
N GLY A 312 -12.71 25.40 30.95
CA GLY A 312 -13.14 26.61 31.67
C GLY A 312 -14.57 27.02 31.32
N ASP A 313 -14.89 28.32 31.53
CA ASP A 313 -16.18 28.93 31.16
C ASP A 313 -16.21 29.46 29.69
N ALA A 314 -15.24 29.12 28.86
CA ALA A 314 -15.16 29.58 27.46
C ALA A 314 -16.27 28.96 26.58
N ASP A 315 -16.76 29.74 25.62
CA ASP A 315 -17.61 29.22 24.55
C ASP A 315 -16.84 28.12 23.77
N VAL A 316 -17.48 26.96 23.62
CA VAL A 316 -16.85 25.79 22.99
C VAL A 316 -16.34 26.12 21.60
N ASP A 317 -17.08 26.92 20.85
CA ASP A 317 -16.74 27.30 19.48
C ASP A 317 -15.50 28.18 19.43
N GLU A 318 -15.43 29.18 20.34
CA GLU A 318 -14.28 30.09 20.46
C GLU A 318 -13.05 29.34 20.96
N TRP A 319 -13.20 28.45 21.94
CA TRP A 319 -12.12 27.62 22.44
C TRP A 319 -11.53 26.71 21.35
N VAL A 320 -12.39 26.00 20.56
CA VAL A 320 -11.93 25.14 19.46
C VAL A 320 -11.22 25.97 18.39
N ALA A 321 -11.76 27.13 18.04
CA ALA A 321 -11.14 28.01 17.05
C ALA A 321 -9.74 28.42 17.48
N GLN A 322 -9.56 28.78 18.75
CA GLN A 322 -8.28 29.13 19.31
C GLN A 322 -7.29 27.94 19.30
N GLN A 323 -7.75 26.73 19.71
CA GLN A 323 -6.90 25.54 19.67
C GLN A 323 -6.41 25.20 18.26
N VAL A 324 -7.24 25.40 17.24
CA VAL A 324 -6.86 25.15 15.84
C VAL A 324 -5.84 26.20 15.36
N VAL A 325 -6.09 27.49 15.60
CA VAL A 325 -5.18 28.56 15.20
C VAL A 325 -3.82 28.42 15.88
N GLU A 326 -3.81 28.16 17.18
CA GLU A 326 -2.58 27.97 17.97
C GLU A 326 -1.77 26.74 17.51
N ALA A 327 -2.46 25.65 17.14
CA ALA A 327 -1.80 24.48 16.60
C ALA A 327 -1.16 24.76 15.23
N VAL A 328 -1.87 25.47 14.35
CA VAL A 328 -1.36 25.87 13.01
C VAL A 328 -0.18 26.84 13.17
N ALA A 329 -0.30 27.85 14.02
CA ALA A 329 0.75 28.84 14.32
C ALA A 329 2.02 28.15 14.82
N THR A 330 1.86 27.22 15.78
CA THR A 330 2.98 26.43 16.34
C THR A 330 3.70 25.63 15.27
N GLU A 331 2.95 24.95 14.40
CA GLU A 331 3.50 24.08 13.36
C GLU A 331 4.23 24.89 12.27
N LEU A 332 3.72 26.07 11.94
CA LEU A 332 4.32 26.99 10.96
C LEU A 332 5.42 27.87 11.55
N GLY A 333 5.56 27.92 12.89
CA GLY A 333 6.47 28.86 13.56
C GLY A 333 6.08 30.33 13.37
N LEU A 334 4.77 30.62 13.25
CA LEU A 334 4.21 31.97 13.07
C LEU A 334 3.53 32.46 14.35
N PRO A 335 3.36 33.77 14.51
CA PRO A 335 2.45 34.33 15.49
C PRO A 335 0.99 33.95 15.18
N GLU A 336 0.13 33.74 16.17
CA GLU A 336 -1.27 33.37 15.98
C GLU A 336 -2.03 34.42 15.16
N ASP A 337 -1.73 35.69 15.32
CA ASP A 337 -2.33 36.81 14.58
C ASP A 337 -2.04 36.77 13.06
N ASP A 338 -1.00 36.06 12.64
CA ASP A 338 -0.61 35.91 11.24
C ASP A 338 -1.30 34.72 10.56
N VAL A 339 -2.06 33.92 11.30
CA VAL A 339 -2.82 32.78 10.75
C VAL A 339 -4.22 33.23 10.32
N ASP A 340 -4.43 33.43 9.02
CA ASP A 340 -5.79 33.65 8.49
C ASP A 340 -6.54 32.29 8.41
N PRO A 341 -7.61 32.10 9.22
CA PRO A 341 -8.31 30.83 9.28
C PRO A 341 -9.09 30.47 8.01
N ARG A 342 -9.20 31.37 7.04
CA ARG A 342 -9.92 31.18 5.78
C ARG A 342 -9.02 30.77 4.62
N VAL A 343 -7.72 30.95 4.76
CA VAL A 343 -6.73 30.59 3.75
C VAL A 343 -6.50 29.07 3.81
N PRO A 344 -6.45 28.37 2.66
CA PRO A 344 -6.09 26.95 2.63
C PRO A 344 -4.74 26.70 3.31
N LEU A 345 -4.69 25.70 4.19
CA LEU A 345 -3.50 25.36 4.97
C LEU A 345 -2.27 25.07 4.10
N VAL A 346 -2.48 24.51 2.91
CA VAL A 346 -1.42 24.27 1.92
C VAL A 346 -0.83 25.58 1.39
N GLU A 347 -1.67 26.63 1.22
CA GLU A 347 -1.22 27.95 0.76
C GLU A 347 -0.49 28.72 1.87
N THR A 348 -0.75 28.42 3.14
CA THR A 348 -0.03 29.00 4.28
C THR A 348 1.32 28.33 4.53
N GLY A 349 1.64 27.25 3.82
CA GLY A 349 2.92 26.53 3.95
C GLY A 349 2.82 25.23 4.74
N VAL A 350 1.62 24.79 5.15
CA VAL A 350 1.42 23.47 5.77
C VAL A 350 1.66 22.40 4.71
N ASP A 351 2.74 21.67 4.85
CA ASP A 351 3.04 20.52 4.02
C ASP A 351 2.37 19.23 4.53
N SER A 352 2.61 18.14 3.81
CA SER A 352 2.02 16.86 4.13
C SER A 352 2.49 16.26 5.47
N ILE A 353 3.69 16.57 5.90
CA ILE A 353 4.26 16.11 7.20
C ILE A 353 3.62 16.91 8.32
N MET A 354 3.57 18.24 8.16
CA MET A 354 2.94 19.16 9.09
C MET A 354 1.46 18.84 9.30
N THR A 355 0.76 18.33 8.27
CA THR A 355 -0.63 17.87 8.38
C THR A 355 -0.79 16.75 9.42
N VAL A 356 0.14 15.80 9.50
CA VAL A 356 0.09 14.72 10.50
C VAL A 356 0.41 15.24 11.90
N SER A 357 1.42 16.10 12.03
CA SER A 357 1.80 16.75 13.31
C SER A 357 0.64 17.59 13.82
N LEU A 358 0.03 18.40 12.96
CA LEU A 358 -1.11 19.26 13.27
C LEU A 358 -2.32 18.45 13.76
N ARG A 359 -2.66 17.36 13.07
CA ARG A 359 -3.74 16.47 13.51
C ARG A 359 -3.46 15.91 14.92
N ARG A 360 -2.24 15.39 15.16
CA ARG A 360 -1.86 14.86 16.49
C ARG A 360 -1.90 15.94 17.57
N ALA A 361 -1.46 17.16 17.25
CA ALA A 361 -1.55 18.29 18.16
C ALA A 361 -3.00 18.62 18.53
N LEU A 362 -3.89 18.60 17.54
CA LEU A 362 -5.33 18.81 17.73
C LEU A 362 -5.97 17.67 18.54
N GLU A 363 -5.62 16.40 18.28
CA GLU A 363 -6.09 15.26 19.07
C GLU A 363 -5.70 15.42 20.55
N LYS A 364 -4.45 15.80 20.81
CA LYS A 364 -3.95 16.02 22.18
C LYS A 364 -4.66 17.18 22.88
N ARG A 365 -4.98 18.25 22.15
CA ARG A 365 -5.62 19.45 22.68
C ARG A 365 -7.12 19.29 22.92
N THR A 366 -7.80 18.57 22.01
CA THR A 366 -9.26 18.41 22.04
C THR A 366 -9.72 17.14 22.76
N GLY A 367 -8.83 16.17 22.96
CA GLY A 367 -9.16 14.86 23.49
C GLY A 367 -9.97 13.98 22.54
N LEU A 368 -10.12 14.39 21.27
CA LEU A 368 -10.85 13.65 20.24
C LEU A 368 -9.91 12.78 19.41
N ALA A 369 -10.40 11.63 18.96
CA ALA A 369 -9.74 10.90 17.88
C ALA A 369 -10.19 11.51 16.54
N LEU A 370 -9.26 12.15 15.82
CA LEU A 370 -9.54 12.86 14.58
C LEU A 370 -9.19 12.00 13.36
N PRO A 371 -10.06 11.99 12.32
CA PRO A 371 -9.79 11.22 11.11
C PRO A 371 -8.46 11.62 10.45
N PRO A 372 -7.68 10.67 9.92
CA PRO A 372 -6.46 10.99 9.18
C PRO A 372 -6.67 11.92 7.98
N THR A 373 -7.89 11.92 7.43
CA THR A 373 -8.31 12.74 6.29
C THR A 373 -8.79 14.14 6.68
N LEU A 374 -8.86 14.47 7.97
CA LEU A 374 -9.46 15.71 8.48
C LEU A 374 -9.00 16.95 7.72
N LEU A 375 -7.69 17.15 7.58
CA LEU A 375 -7.12 18.36 6.99
C LEU A 375 -7.19 18.37 5.46
N TRP A 376 -7.51 17.23 4.84
CA TRP A 376 -7.78 17.13 3.41
C TRP A 376 -9.23 17.41 3.07
N GLU A 377 -10.14 16.90 3.89
CA GLU A 377 -11.57 17.15 3.75
C GLU A 377 -11.95 18.56 4.20
N HIS A 378 -11.16 19.15 5.09
CA HIS A 378 -11.35 20.46 5.67
C HIS A 378 -10.07 21.30 5.48
N PRO A 379 -9.82 21.88 4.29
CA PRO A 379 -8.52 22.43 3.91
C PRO A 379 -8.16 23.75 4.56
N THR A 380 -9.04 24.37 5.36
CA THR A 380 -8.79 25.65 6.07
C THR A 380 -8.93 25.47 7.57
N ALA A 381 -8.25 26.30 8.36
CA ALA A 381 -8.37 26.28 9.82
C ALA A 381 -9.83 26.46 10.28
N ALA A 382 -10.61 27.33 9.60
CA ALA A 382 -12.02 27.52 9.90
C ALA A 382 -12.87 26.26 9.62
N ALA A 383 -12.58 25.52 8.54
CA ALA A 383 -13.26 24.27 8.21
C ALA A 383 -12.91 23.15 9.21
N VAL A 384 -11.66 23.08 9.65
CA VAL A 384 -11.21 22.16 10.71
C VAL A 384 -11.91 22.47 12.03
N THR A 385 -11.99 23.74 12.40
CA THR A 385 -12.72 24.20 13.59
C THR A 385 -14.18 23.76 13.57
N ALA A 386 -14.89 24.03 12.47
CA ALA A 386 -16.29 23.64 12.33
C ALA A 386 -16.46 22.12 12.48
N ARG A 387 -15.57 21.33 11.89
CA ARG A 387 -15.61 19.87 12.00
C ARG A 387 -15.36 19.35 13.41
N ILE A 388 -14.42 19.95 14.14
CA ILE A 388 -14.14 19.59 15.54
C ILE A 388 -15.34 19.91 16.43
N ILE A 389 -15.99 21.07 16.22
CA ILE A 389 -17.22 21.46 16.94
C ILE A 389 -18.31 20.43 16.71
N GLU A 390 -18.54 20.00 15.45
CA GLU A 390 -19.52 18.94 15.15
C GLU A 390 -19.22 17.64 15.89
N LEU A 391 -17.93 17.27 16.03
CA LEU A 391 -17.52 16.06 16.73
C LEU A 391 -17.65 16.17 18.25
N LEU A 392 -17.60 17.40 18.80
CA LEU A 392 -17.79 17.70 20.22
C LEU A 392 -19.27 17.86 20.61
N ALA A 393 -20.16 18.12 19.63
CA ALA A 393 -21.57 18.24 19.89
C ALA A 393 -22.12 16.91 20.47
N PRO A 394 -22.97 16.94 21.51
CA PRO A 394 -23.58 15.73 22.03
C PRO A 394 -24.32 15.02 20.88
N GLN A 395 -24.00 13.77 20.64
CA GLN A 395 -24.82 12.95 19.76
C GLN A 395 -26.17 12.81 20.44
N ASP A 396 -27.21 13.33 19.81
CA ASP A 396 -28.57 13.18 20.27
C ASP A 396 -28.94 11.68 20.20
N ASP A 397 -28.82 11.01 21.34
CA ASP A 397 -29.20 9.61 21.55
C ASP A 397 -30.75 9.50 21.54
N SER A 398 -31.35 9.95 20.47
CA SER A 398 -32.74 9.58 20.19
C SER A 398 -32.73 8.14 19.70
N PRO A 399 -33.35 7.19 20.41
CA PRO A 399 -33.42 5.81 19.97
C PRO A 399 -34.32 5.76 18.74
N VAL A 400 -33.72 5.88 17.57
CA VAL A 400 -34.40 5.44 16.34
C VAL A 400 -34.59 3.94 16.48
N GLY A 401 -35.83 3.56 16.72
CA GLY A 401 -36.27 2.21 17.02
C GLY A 401 -35.63 1.22 16.05
N ARG A 402 -34.96 0.24 16.63
CA ARG A 402 -34.61 -1.02 15.96
C ARG A 402 -35.92 -1.65 15.47
N ARG A 403 -36.31 -1.36 14.23
CA ARG A 403 -37.16 -2.23 13.46
C ARG A 403 -36.22 -3.20 12.74
N GLU A 404 -36.16 -4.41 13.25
CA GLU A 404 -35.75 -5.57 12.49
C GLU A 404 -36.60 -5.61 11.22
N VAL A 405 -35.98 -5.32 10.09
CA VAL A 405 -36.61 -5.56 8.79
C VAL A 405 -36.16 -6.95 8.39
N GLU A 406 -36.96 -7.96 8.72
CA GLU A 406 -36.95 -9.23 8.01
C GLU A 406 -37.26 -8.94 6.54
N VAL A 407 -36.28 -9.12 5.69
CA VAL A 407 -36.47 -9.13 4.25
C VAL A 407 -36.61 -10.58 3.82
N SER A 408 -37.85 -10.98 3.60
CA SER A 408 -38.20 -12.25 2.93
C SER A 408 -37.80 -12.27 1.46
#